data_bc901a426eef57822dfa6eb84e340486
#
_entry.id   bc901a426eef57822dfa6eb84e340486
#
_cell.length_a   1.000
_cell.length_b   1.000
_cell.length_c   1.000
_cell.angle_alpha   90.00
_cell.angle_beta   90.00
_cell.angle_gamma   90.00
#
_symmetry.space_group_name_H-M   'P 1'
#
loop_
_entity.id
_entity.type
_entity.pdbx_description
1 polymer ?
#
loop_
_entity_poly.entity_id
_entity_poly.type
_entity_poly.pdbx_seq_one_letter_code
_entity_poly.pdbx_strand_id
1 'polypeptide(L)'
;MTLPDWPELRERMLAPKPAFVFTAYAIGRDPLKVRYDGAGAFSLAETGTTLVGEAWITSAVEPQRFVRLRDAHGEVTGREETGRPSLIAEVQGLRGSTTMRLWIDEEVGCIVRMERFNDPAPLVVLDDLAVDVQSAADSGKGTFENTRQSTTS
;
A
#
# COMPACT_ATOMS: atom_id res chain seq x y z
N MET A 1 -20.63 -10.09 -7.80
CA MET A 1 -20.05 -9.50 -6.60
C MET A 1 -20.17 -7.98 -6.64
N THR A 2 -20.62 -7.40 -5.54
CA THR A 2 -20.84 -5.95 -5.48
C THR A 2 -19.54 -5.23 -5.10
N LEU A 3 -19.22 -4.16 -5.82
CA LEU A 3 -18.07 -3.34 -5.48
C LEU A 3 -18.38 -2.51 -4.23
N PRO A 4 -17.41 -2.29 -3.36
CA PRO A 4 -17.61 -1.36 -2.26
C PRO A 4 -17.76 0.06 -2.79
N ASP A 5 -18.38 0.94 -2.02
CA ASP A 5 -18.43 2.35 -2.39
C ASP A 5 -17.14 3.06 -1.97
N TRP A 6 -17.00 4.31 -2.39
CA TRP A 6 -15.79 5.06 -2.08
C TRP A 6 -15.55 5.25 -0.57
N PRO A 7 -16.56 5.61 0.24
CA PRO A 7 -16.31 5.73 1.67
C PRO A 7 -15.78 4.44 2.31
N GLU A 8 -16.30 3.30 1.90
CA GLU A 8 -15.84 2.01 2.42
C GLU A 8 -14.40 1.74 1.99
N LEU A 9 -14.07 1.97 0.72
CA LEU A 9 -12.72 1.77 0.23
C LEU A 9 -11.75 2.73 0.91
N ARG A 10 -12.15 3.99 1.08
CA ARG A 10 -11.31 4.99 1.76
C ARG A 10 -10.96 4.54 3.19
N GLU A 11 -11.92 3.96 3.92
CA GLU A 11 -11.65 3.47 5.27
C GLU A 11 -10.60 2.36 5.25
N ARG A 12 -10.64 1.47 4.27
CA ARG A 12 -9.60 0.45 4.13
C ARG A 12 -8.23 1.07 3.87
N MET A 13 -8.20 2.12 3.04
CA MET A 13 -6.95 2.81 2.73
C MET A 13 -6.38 3.54 3.94
N LEU A 14 -7.25 4.01 4.84
CA LEU A 14 -6.82 4.72 6.04
C LEU A 14 -6.37 3.77 7.16
N ALA A 15 -6.72 2.51 7.07
CA ALA A 15 -6.37 1.53 8.10
C ALA A 15 -4.87 1.22 8.10
N PRO A 16 -4.32 0.79 9.24
CA PRO A 16 -2.93 0.37 9.29
C PRO A 16 -2.67 -0.82 8.37
N LYS A 17 -1.45 -0.93 7.86
CA LYS A 17 -1.04 -1.98 6.93
C LYS A 17 -0.14 -2.99 7.64
N PRO A 18 -0.20 -4.27 7.25
CA PRO A 18 0.74 -5.27 7.78
C PRO A 18 2.13 -5.03 7.22
N ALA A 19 3.11 -5.71 7.77
CA ALA A 19 4.44 -5.75 7.17
C ALA A 19 4.39 -6.55 5.87
N PHE A 20 5.09 -6.09 4.83
CA PHE A 20 5.15 -6.83 3.57
C PHE A 20 6.35 -6.37 2.75
N VAL A 21 6.69 -7.18 1.75
CA VAL A 21 7.78 -6.91 0.80
C VAL A 21 7.15 -6.67 -0.57
N PHE A 22 7.78 -5.84 -1.36
CA PHE A 22 7.27 -5.53 -2.69
C PHE A 22 8.39 -4.97 -3.56
N THR A 23 8.14 -4.93 -4.87
CA THR A 23 9.02 -4.22 -5.80
C THR A 23 8.33 -2.93 -6.21
N ALA A 24 9.01 -1.81 -6.05
CA ALA A 24 8.44 -0.50 -6.36
C ALA A 24 9.04 0.05 -7.65
N TYR A 25 8.16 0.58 -8.49
CA TYR A 25 8.52 1.28 -9.73
C TYR A 25 7.95 2.69 -9.59
N ALA A 26 8.81 3.67 -9.40
CA ALA A 26 8.37 5.06 -9.28
C ALA A 26 8.93 5.86 -10.45
N ILE A 27 8.23 6.93 -10.80
CA ILE A 27 8.59 7.75 -11.95
C ILE A 27 10.03 8.26 -11.81
N GLY A 28 10.82 8.07 -12.86
CA GLY A 28 12.20 8.55 -12.90
C GLY A 28 13.19 7.77 -12.02
N ARG A 29 12.80 6.62 -11.50
CA ARG A 29 13.64 5.83 -10.60
C ARG A 29 13.79 4.41 -11.09
N ASP A 30 14.93 3.80 -10.77
CA ASP A 30 15.12 2.37 -10.99
C ASP A 30 14.23 1.57 -10.03
N PRO A 31 13.82 0.35 -10.40
CA PRO A 31 13.03 -0.50 -9.50
C PRO A 31 13.76 -0.77 -8.19
N LEU A 32 13.00 -0.77 -7.10
CA LEU A 32 13.55 -1.04 -5.77
C LEU A 32 12.77 -2.18 -5.13
N LYS A 33 13.49 -3.13 -4.55
CA LYS A 33 12.85 -4.16 -3.73
C LYS A 33 12.86 -3.67 -2.29
N VAL A 34 11.67 -3.52 -1.71
CA VAL A 34 11.47 -2.78 -0.46
C VAL A 34 10.76 -3.67 0.55
N ARG A 35 11.17 -3.54 1.80
CA ARG A 35 10.48 -4.14 2.93
C ARG A 35 9.85 -3.04 3.77
N TYR A 36 8.57 -3.18 4.04
CA TYR A 36 7.82 -2.30 4.94
C TYR A 36 7.59 -3.08 6.23
N ASP A 37 7.87 -2.45 7.38
CA ASP A 37 7.81 -3.14 8.66
C ASP A 37 6.43 -3.15 9.32
N GLY A 38 5.45 -2.49 8.72
CA GLY A 38 4.11 -2.37 9.30
C GLY A 38 3.97 -1.23 10.29
N ALA A 39 5.05 -0.51 10.55
CA ALA A 39 5.06 0.55 11.57
C ALA A 39 5.68 1.85 11.04
N GLY A 40 5.75 2.00 9.74
CA GLY A 40 6.18 3.24 9.11
C GLY A 40 7.62 3.24 8.62
N ALA A 41 8.38 2.17 8.81
CA ALA A 41 9.78 2.12 8.38
C ALA A 41 9.91 1.29 7.10
N PHE A 42 10.75 1.79 6.21
CA PHE A 42 11.04 1.17 4.92
C PHE A 42 12.53 0.90 4.81
N SER A 43 12.87 -0.25 4.22
CA SER A 43 14.27 -0.60 3.99
C SER A 43 14.39 -1.37 2.68
N LEU A 44 15.59 -1.36 2.11
CA LEU A 44 15.88 -2.20 0.95
C LEU A 44 15.93 -3.65 1.40
N ALA A 45 15.18 -4.51 0.71
CA ALA A 45 15.00 -5.88 1.15
C ALA A 45 16.31 -6.69 1.14
N GLU A 46 17.22 -6.35 0.21
CA GLU A 46 18.44 -7.14 0.05
C GLU A 46 19.54 -6.74 1.02
N THR A 47 19.61 -5.47 1.41
CA THR A 47 20.70 -4.95 2.22
C THR A 47 20.28 -4.53 3.62
N GLY A 48 18.98 -4.32 3.84
CA GLY A 48 18.48 -3.78 5.09
C GLY A 48 18.70 -2.28 5.25
N THR A 49 19.25 -1.62 4.22
CA THR A 49 19.50 -0.19 4.26
C THR A 49 18.17 0.57 4.40
N THR A 50 18.13 1.50 5.35
CA THR A 50 16.94 2.34 5.55
C THR A 50 16.68 3.19 4.32
N LEU A 51 15.42 3.21 3.87
CA LEU A 51 14.99 3.97 2.72
C LEU A 51 14.27 5.23 3.20
N VAL A 52 14.73 6.40 2.75
CA VAL A 52 14.12 7.68 3.12
C VAL A 52 13.94 8.53 1.88
N GLY A 53 12.98 9.46 1.93
CA GLY A 53 12.78 10.42 0.84
C GLY A 53 12.08 9.88 -0.38
N GLU A 54 11.46 8.71 -0.30
CA GLU A 54 10.75 8.09 -1.43
C GLU A 54 9.25 8.35 -1.29
N ALA A 55 8.84 9.61 -1.45
CA ALA A 55 7.48 10.05 -1.15
C ALA A 55 6.41 9.28 -1.92
N TRP A 56 6.64 8.99 -3.21
CA TRP A 56 5.66 8.24 -3.99
C TRP A 56 5.46 6.83 -3.46
N ILE A 57 6.57 6.18 -3.09
CA ILE A 57 6.52 4.81 -2.58
C ILE A 57 5.85 4.77 -1.20
N THR A 58 6.27 5.66 -0.31
CA THR A 58 5.72 5.66 1.05
C THR A 58 4.25 6.01 1.06
N SER A 59 3.81 6.95 0.21
CA SER A 59 2.39 7.31 0.13
C SER A 59 1.55 6.19 -0.47
N ALA A 60 2.11 5.40 -1.39
CA ALA A 60 1.39 4.28 -1.97
C ALA A 60 1.19 3.16 -0.94
N VAL A 61 2.22 2.87 -0.14
CA VAL A 61 2.15 1.84 0.90
C VAL A 61 1.26 2.30 2.05
N GLU A 62 1.37 3.57 2.45
CA GLU A 62 0.59 4.14 3.54
C GLU A 62 -0.28 5.29 3.00
N PRO A 63 -1.39 4.97 2.32
CA PRO A 63 -2.25 6.02 1.73
C PRO A 63 -2.74 7.03 2.77
N GLN A 64 -2.81 6.65 4.03
CA GLN A 64 -3.19 7.57 5.11
C GLN A 64 -2.25 8.74 5.24
N ARG A 65 -1.07 8.69 4.62
CA ARG A 65 -0.14 9.80 4.59
C ARG A 65 -0.51 10.89 3.58
N PHE A 66 -1.44 10.60 2.68
CA PHE A 66 -2.01 11.67 1.86
C PHE A 66 -2.93 12.51 2.75
N VAL A 67 -2.50 13.71 3.07
CA VAL A 67 -3.23 14.55 4.04
C VAL A 67 -4.66 14.84 3.62
N ARG A 68 -4.97 14.75 2.33
CA ARG A 68 -6.29 15.05 1.82
C ARG A 68 -7.16 13.82 1.61
N LEU A 69 -6.67 12.63 1.95
CA LEU A 69 -7.42 11.41 1.65
C LEU A 69 -8.79 11.40 2.34
N ARG A 70 -8.88 11.92 3.56
CA ARG A 70 -10.15 11.93 4.28
C ARG A 70 -11.22 12.79 3.61
N ASP A 71 -10.78 13.85 2.93
CA ASP A 71 -11.70 14.81 2.28
C ASP A 71 -11.78 14.59 0.77
N ALA A 72 -11.08 13.61 0.24
CA ALA A 72 -11.08 13.36 -1.19
C ALA A 72 -12.41 12.77 -1.64
N HIS A 73 -12.79 13.07 -2.87
CA HIS A 73 -13.99 12.52 -3.49
C HIS A 73 -13.58 11.47 -4.51
N GLY A 74 -14.20 10.31 -4.44
CA GLY A 74 -13.84 9.24 -5.34
C GLY A 74 -15.01 8.38 -5.74
N GLU A 75 -14.77 7.55 -6.73
CA GLU A 75 -15.74 6.60 -7.22
C GLU A 75 -15.01 5.30 -7.55
N VAL A 76 -15.50 4.18 -7.00
CA VAL A 76 -14.97 2.86 -7.33
C VAL A 76 -15.55 2.48 -8.67
N THR A 77 -14.70 2.30 -9.67
CA THR A 77 -15.13 2.08 -11.05
C THR A 77 -14.99 0.65 -11.52
N GLY A 78 -14.22 -0.18 -10.81
CA GLY A 78 -14.03 -1.55 -11.24
C GLY A 78 -13.11 -2.35 -10.35
N ARG A 79 -12.76 -3.53 -10.85
CA ARG A 79 -11.91 -4.48 -10.14
C ARG A 79 -11.02 -5.16 -11.14
N GLU A 80 -9.76 -5.31 -10.81
CA GLU A 80 -8.82 -6.05 -11.62
C GLU A 80 -8.39 -7.30 -10.87
N GLU A 81 -8.51 -8.46 -11.50
CA GLU A 81 -8.25 -9.73 -10.86
C GLU A 81 -7.02 -10.44 -11.39
N THR A 82 -6.31 -9.82 -12.32
CA THR A 82 -5.05 -10.36 -12.82
C THR A 82 -3.97 -10.21 -11.75
N GLY A 83 -3.43 -11.33 -11.31
CA GLY A 83 -2.50 -11.31 -10.19
C GLY A 83 -3.24 -11.11 -8.87
N ARG A 84 -2.79 -10.16 -8.04
CA ARG A 84 -3.49 -9.86 -6.79
C ARG A 84 -4.72 -9.01 -7.09
N PRO A 85 -5.88 -9.38 -6.52
CA PRO A 85 -7.10 -8.60 -6.77
C PRO A 85 -6.95 -7.16 -6.25
N SER A 86 -7.34 -6.21 -7.08
CA SER A 86 -7.31 -4.80 -6.69
C SER A 86 -8.60 -4.11 -7.14
N LEU A 87 -8.99 -3.09 -6.38
CA LEU A 87 -10.12 -2.23 -6.72
C LEU A 87 -9.60 -1.00 -7.43
N ILE A 88 -10.36 -0.53 -8.43
CA ILE A 88 -9.97 0.63 -9.22
C ILE A 88 -10.88 1.78 -8.82
N ALA A 89 -10.29 2.93 -8.50
CA ALA A 89 -11.05 4.11 -8.13
C ALA A 89 -10.50 5.35 -8.82
N GLU A 90 -11.39 6.27 -9.17
CA GLU A 90 -11.01 7.59 -9.65
C GLU A 90 -11.26 8.58 -8.52
N VAL A 91 -10.23 9.33 -8.14
CA VAL A 91 -10.24 10.12 -6.92
C VAL A 91 -9.85 11.56 -7.23
N GLN A 92 -10.65 12.52 -6.74
CA GLN A 92 -10.39 13.93 -6.85
C GLN A 92 -10.04 14.51 -5.48
N GLY A 93 -9.22 15.54 -5.47
CA GLY A 93 -8.87 16.22 -4.22
C GLY A 93 -7.72 15.62 -3.46
N LEU A 94 -7.15 14.53 -3.97
CA LEU A 94 -6.02 13.88 -3.32
C LEU A 94 -4.74 14.68 -3.54
N ARG A 95 -4.55 15.15 -4.75
CA ARG A 95 -3.38 15.96 -5.11
C ARG A 95 -3.85 17.20 -5.88
N GLY A 96 -4.43 18.14 -5.15
CA GLY A 96 -4.96 19.35 -5.74
C GLY A 96 -6.18 19.06 -6.60
N SER A 97 -6.26 19.69 -7.77
CA SER A 97 -7.39 19.53 -8.68
C SER A 97 -7.22 18.35 -9.64
N THR A 98 -6.09 17.65 -9.59
CA THR A 98 -5.82 16.52 -10.48
C THR A 98 -6.66 15.33 -10.09
N THR A 99 -7.33 14.70 -11.07
CA THR A 99 -8.00 13.42 -10.86
C THR A 99 -6.97 12.32 -10.99
N MET A 100 -6.96 11.42 -10.00
CA MET A 100 -6.04 10.30 -9.96
C MET A 100 -6.82 9.00 -10.15
N ARG A 101 -6.23 8.06 -10.88
CA ARG A 101 -6.77 6.71 -10.94
C ARG A 101 -5.89 5.81 -10.10
N LEU A 102 -6.50 5.12 -9.13
CA LEU A 102 -5.78 4.30 -8.17
C LEU A 102 -6.23 2.85 -8.30
N TRP A 103 -5.26 1.95 -8.16
CA TRP A 103 -5.52 0.52 -7.97
C TRP A 103 -5.16 0.22 -6.52
N ILE A 104 -6.12 -0.28 -5.74
CA ILE A 104 -5.94 -0.54 -4.31
C ILE A 104 -6.02 -2.04 -4.07
N ASP A 105 -4.96 -2.61 -3.49
CA ASP A 105 -4.93 -4.04 -3.16
C ASP A 105 -6.05 -4.37 -2.19
N GLU A 106 -6.88 -5.37 -2.52
CA GLU A 106 -8.05 -5.68 -1.71
C GLU A 106 -7.70 -6.24 -0.35
N GLU A 107 -6.60 -6.94 -0.24
CA GLU A 107 -6.20 -7.56 1.02
C GLU A 107 -5.48 -6.58 1.93
N VAL A 108 -4.55 -5.82 1.40
CA VAL A 108 -3.68 -4.96 2.20
C VAL A 108 -4.25 -3.54 2.33
N GLY A 109 -4.92 -3.04 1.29
CA GLY A 109 -5.45 -1.67 1.31
C GLY A 109 -4.43 -0.62 0.88
N CYS A 110 -3.28 -1.03 0.38
CA CYS A 110 -2.30 -0.10 -0.16
C CYS A 110 -2.58 0.18 -1.64
N ILE A 111 -1.99 1.26 -2.14
CA ILE A 111 -2.11 1.61 -3.56
C ILE A 111 -1.02 0.84 -4.31
N VAL A 112 -1.45 -0.01 -5.26
CA VAL A 112 -0.50 -0.80 -6.05
C VAL A 112 -0.22 -0.19 -7.41
N ARG A 113 -1.01 0.78 -7.83
CA ARG A 113 -0.74 1.54 -9.06
C ARG A 113 -1.44 2.88 -8.97
N MET A 114 -0.77 3.92 -9.43
CA MET A 114 -1.33 5.29 -9.42
C MET A 114 -1.01 5.96 -10.73
N GLU A 115 -2.04 6.52 -11.37
CA GLU A 115 -1.92 7.25 -12.63
C GLU A 115 -2.67 8.57 -12.53
N ARG A 116 -2.22 9.59 -13.26
CA ARG A 116 -3.05 10.76 -13.49
C ARG A 116 -4.13 10.38 -14.50
N PHE A 117 -5.30 10.96 -14.36
CA PHE A 117 -6.40 10.72 -15.29
C PHE A 117 -5.96 11.15 -16.69
N ASN A 118 -6.24 10.33 -17.69
CA ASN A 118 -5.88 10.53 -19.09
C ASN A 118 -4.37 10.46 -19.37
N ASP A 119 -3.58 9.96 -18.43
CA ASP A 119 -2.15 9.76 -18.65
C ASP A 119 -1.81 8.35 -18.16
N PRO A 120 -1.66 7.37 -19.08
CA PRO A 120 -1.44 5.98 -18.68
C PRO A 120 -0.07 5.70 -18.08
N ALA A 121 0.86 6.65 -18.13
CA ALA A 121 2.17 6.46 -17.51
C ALA A 121 2.01 6.45 -15.99
N PRO A 122 2.35 5.36 -15.29
CA PRO A 122 2.14 5.30 -13.86
C PRO A 122 3.13 6.18 -13.10
N LEU A 123 2.64 6.82 -12.03
CA LEU A 123 3.49 7.56 -11.12
C LEU A 123 4.22 6.59 -10.18
N VAL A 124 3.54 5.52 -9.78
CA VAL A 124 4.13 4.48 -8.95
C VAL A 124 3.38 3.16 -9.21
N VAL A 125 4.12 2.06 -9.17
CA VAL A 125 3.56 0.72 -9.23
C VAL A 125 4.23 -0.10 -8.13
N LEU A 126 3.45 -0.83 -7.35
CA LEU A 126 3.95 -1.81 -6.40
C LEU A 126 3.61 -3.19 -6.93
N ASP A 127 4.62 -4.04 -7.05
CA ASP A 127 4.47 -5.37 -7.62
C ASP A 127 5.06 -6.42 -6.70
N ASP A 128 4.76 -7.68 -6.96
CA ASP A 128 5.32 -8.82 -6.21
C ASP A 128 5.09 -8.69 -4.69
N LEU A 129 3.90 -8.26 -4.29
CA LEU A 129 3.57 -8.11 -2.88
C LEU A 129 3.57 -9.46 -2.17
N ALA A 130 4.27 -9.53 -1.05
CA ALA A 130 4.29 -10.70 -0.20
C ALA A 130 4.13 -10.25 1.25
N VAL A 131 2.97 -10.54 1.84
CA VAL A 131 2.68 -10.16 3.22
C VAL A 131 3.55 -11.01 4.14
N ASP A 132 4.08 -10.38 5.18
CA ASP A 132 4.92 -11.05 6.15
C ASP A 132 4.03 -11.91 7.06
N VAL A 133 3.93 -13.21 6.73
CA VAL A 133 3.08 -14.15 7.46
C VAL A 133 3.55 -14.30 8.90
N GLN A 134 4.85 -14.27 9.12
CA GLN A 134 5.40 -14.41 10.48
C GLN A 134 5.00 -13.21 11.34
N SER A 135 5.08 -12.01 10.81
CA SER A 135 4.66 -10.81 11.52
C SER A 135 3.18 -10.89 11.91
N ALA A 136 2.34 -11.35 10.98
CA ALA A 136 0.91 -11.51 11.23
C ALA A 136 0.66 -12.57 12.31
N ALA A 137 1.41 -13.67 12.29
CA ALA A 137 1.29 -14.73 13.28
C ALA A 137 1.69 -14.24 14.68
N ASP A 138 2.77 -13.48 14.76
CA ASP A 138 3.22 -12.91 16.04
C ASP A 138 2.16 -11.97 16.60
N SER A 139 1.58 -11.14 15.78
CA SER A 139 0.50 -10.25 16.21
C SER A 139 -0.68 -11.03 16.77
N GLY A 140 -1.02 -12.15 16.14
CA GLY A 140 -2.16 -12.95 16.57
C GLY A 140 -1.91 -13.72 17.84
N LYS A 141 -0.65 -14.06 18.17
CA LYS A 141 -0.33 -14.84 19.35
C LYS A 141 -0.19 -13.98 20.60
N GLY A 142 0.09 -12.85 20.46
CA GLY A 142 0.46 -12.05 21.63
C GLY A 142 1.73 -12.49 22.26
N THR A 143 2.23 -13.72 22.46
CA THR A 143 3.40 -14.19 22.77
C THR A 143 4.14 -14.89 22.95
N PHE A 144 3.84 -15.47 22.80
CA PHE A 144 4.83 -16.47 22.69
C PHE A 144 5.63 -16.59 22.73
N GLU A 145 5.64 -16.62 22.93
CA GLU A 145 6.64 -17.16 22.73
C GLU A 145 7.30 -16.90 22.60
N ASN A 146 6.81 -16.62 23.13
CA ASN A 146 7.71 -16.79 22.95
C ASN A 146 8.24 -16.63 23.01
N THR A 147 7.99 -16.35 23.39
CA THR A 147 8.66 -16.76 23.24
C THR A 147 9.22 -16.68 23.30
N ARG A 148 9.14 -16.56 23.62
CA ARG A 148 9.77 -17.08 23.56
C ARG A 148 10.34 -16.77 23.50
N GLN A 149 10.06 -16.53 24.00
CA GLN A 149 10.50 -16.82 23.96
C GLN A 149 10.92 -16.56 23.95
N SER A 150 10.56 -16.19 24.62
CA SER A 150 11.04 -16.54 24.58
C SER A 150 11.29 -16.41 24.70
N THR A 151 11.10 -16.20 25.21
CA THR A 151 11.46 -16.65 25.16
C THR A 151 11.65 -16.54 25.04
N THR A 152 11.35 -16.17 25.42
CA THR A 152 11.67 -16.57 25.19
C THR A 152 11.81 -16.39 24.90
N SER A 153 11.40 -15.99 25.33
CA SER A 153 11.72 -16.23 24.95
C SER A 153 11.68 -16.24 24.62
#